data_7bf0afa65ba659c78a87532d7ab39ffd
#
_entry.id   7bf0afa65ba659c78a87532d7ab39ffd
#
_cell.length_a   1.000
_cell.length_b   1.000
_cell.length_c   1.000
_cell.angle_alpha   90.00
_cell.angle_beta   90.00
_cell.angle_gamma   90.00
#
_symmetry.space_group_name_H-M   'P 1'
#
loop_
_entity.id
_entity.type
_entity.pdbx_description
1 polymer ?
#
loop_
_entity_poly.entity_id
_entity_poly.type
_entity_poly.pdbx_seq_one_letter_code
_entity_poly.pdbx_strand_id
1 'polypeptide(L)'
;MLQDTIEQHDELNRMNPWCANTLRVITLTNGREPSVLAAILRIGINQNFVDNASGGNLQSGVGMDNKLNFKGSQWGYPPRFYSHHPDSGIPIVGFELPYMDEVRDLCINLHRNLNYFFVISWDIAITNTGPVVIEGNPVPDIMPMQMQSKGFKSVIMKYADEFRDYKVTFDTGAQ
;
A
#
# COMPACT_ATOMS: atom_id res chain seq x y z
N MET A 1 -1.40 25.53 4.37
CA MET A 1 -1.77 24.48 5.35
C MET A 1 -0.52 24.12 6.11
N LEU A 2 -0.55 24.09 7.44
CA LEU A 2 0.55 23.59 8.27
C LEU A 2 0.18 22.14 8.65
N GLN A 3 1.12 21.23 8.47
CA GLN A 3 0.99 19.82 8.85
C GLN A 3 2.22 19.44 9.66
N ASP A 4 2.02 18.54 10.63
CA ASP A 4 3.14 17.95 11.36
C ASP A 4 3.95 17.04 10.43
N THR A 5 5.26 17.00 10.67
CA THR A 5 6.15 16.10 9.95
C THR A 5 5.93 14.66 10.44
N ILE A 6 5.78 13.72 9.51
CA ILE A 6 5.71 12.30 9.85
C ILE A 6 7.12 11.79 10.14
N GLU A 7 7.32 11.27 11.34
CA GLU A 7 8.54 10.54 11.72
C GLU A 7 8.31 9.05 11.49
N GLN A 8 8.96 8.50 10.47
CA GLN A 8 8.82 7.08 10.16
C GLN A 8 9.48 6.19 11.22
N HIS A 9 9.04 4.95 11.29
CA HIS A 9 9.56 3.92 12.20
C HIS A 9 11.06 3.66 12.01
N ASP A 10 11.78 3.40 13.12
CA ASP A 10 13.22 3.20 13.13
C ASP A 10 13.70 2.08 12.19
N GLU A 11 12.95 0.99 12.07
CA GLU A 11 13.28 -0.09 11.12
C GLU A 11 13.25 0.39 9.66
N LEU A 12 12.31 1.26 9.29
CA LEU A 12 12.26 1.85 7.95
C LEU A 12 13.39 2.89 7.75
N ASN A 13 13.76 3.62 8.82
CA ASN A 13 14.91 4.53 8.80
C ASN A 13 16.21 3.80 8.50
N ARG A 14 16.37 2.55 8.98
CA ARG A 14 17.54 1.73 8.66
C ARG A 14 17.66 1.45 7.16
N MET A 15 16.54 1.26 6.46
CA MET A 15 16.52 1.03 5.04
C MET A 15 16.77 2.33 4.27
N ASN A 16 15.99 3.37 4.56
CA ASN A 16 16.15 4.69 3.96
C ASN A 16 15.64 5.79 4.92
N PRO A 17 16.52 6.66 5.44
CA PRO A 17 16.16 7.74 6.36
C PRO A 17 15.78 9.06 5.67
N TRP A 18 15.90 9.18 4.34
CA TRP A 18 15.79 10.45 3.63
C TRP A 18 14.37 10.87 3.32
N CYS A 19 13.45 9.92 3.26
CA CYS A 19 12.02 10.19 3.11
C CYS A 19 11.19 9.16 3.88
N ALA A 20 9.93 9.44 4.13
CA ALA A 20 9.00 8.43 4.62
C ALA A 20 8.81 7.37 3.53
N ASN A 21 9.15 6.12 3.84
CA ASN A 21 8.88 4.97 2.96
C ASN A 21 7.45 4.52 3.24
N THR A 22 6.55 4.74 2.28
CA THR A 22 5.12 4.55 2.51
C THR A 22 4.62 3.21 1.99
N LEU A 23 3.66 2.65 2.70
CA LEU A 23 2.87 1.51 2.23
C LEU A 23 1.74 2.00 1.33
N ARG A 24 1.59 1.37 0.18
CA ARG A 24 0.36 1.44 -0.60
C ARG A 24 -0.41 0.15 -0.40
N VAL A 25 -1.57 0.25 0.24
CA VAL A 25 -2.46 -0.87 0.54
C VAL A 25 -3.71 -0.74 -0.31
N ILE A 26 -4.07 -1.77 -1.08
CA ILE A 26 -5.33 -1.79 -1.83
C ILE A 26 -6.33 -2.67 -1.11
N THR A 27 -7.50 -2.12 -0.87
CA THR A 27 -8.66 -2.84 -0.35
C THR A 27 -9.76 -2.93 -1.40
N LEU A 28 -10.47 -4.06 -1.42
CA LEU A 28 -11.67 -4.30 -2.20
C LEU A 28 -12.84 -4.57 -1.28
N THR A 29 -14.04 -4.23 -1.71
CA THR A 29 -15.27 -4.68 -1.03
C THR A 29 -16.21 -5.36 -1.99
N ASN A 30 -16.98 -6.33 -1.48
CA ASN A 30 -18.15 -6.88 -2.17
C ASN A 30 -19.45 -6.17 -1.79
N GLY A 31 -19.36 -5.00 -1.15
CA GLY A 31 -20.47 -4.22 -0.62
C GLY A 31 -20.83 -4.56 0.82
N ARG A 32 -20.35 -5.69 1.35
CA ARG A 32 -20.60 -6.12 2.74
C ARG A 32 -19.36 -5.97 3.60
N GLU A 33 -18.30 -6.63 3.17
CA GLU A 33 -17.05 -6.69 3.96
C GLU A 33 -15.84 -6.39 3.07
N PRO A 34 -15.04 -5.37 3.41
CA PRO A 34 -13.79 -5.11 2.73
C PRO A 34 -12.71 -6.13 3.08
N SER A 35 -11.78 -6.33 2.16
CA SER A 35 -10.57 -7.11 2.37
C SER A 35 -9.36 -6.47 1.71
N VAL A 36 -8.17 -6.77 2.20
CA VAL A 36 -6.92 -6.33 1.59
C VAL A 36 -6.63 -7.21 0.37
N LEU A 37 -6.52 -6.58 -0.79
CA LEU A 37 -6.11 -7.24 -2.04
C LEU A 37 -4.60 -7.43 -2.10
N ALA A 38 -3.86 -6.37 -1.82
CA ALA A 38 -2.40 -6.33 -1.91
C ALA A 38 -1.83 -5.15 -1.14
N ALA A 39 -0.53 -5.24 -0.81
CA ALA A 39 0.25 -4.14 -0.29
C ALA A 39 1.64 -4.11 -0.94
N ILE A 40 2.18 -2.92 -1.15
CA ILE A 40 3.56 -2.69 -1.55
C ILE A 40 4.19 -1.64 -0.63
N LEU A 41 5.48 -1.80 -0.36
CA LEU A 41 6.29 -0.73 0.23
C LEU A 41 6.94 0.06 -0.90
N ARG A 42 6.80 1.39 -0.88
CA ARG A 42 7.58 2.33 -1.67
C ARG A 42 8.83 2.68 -0.89
N ILE A 43 9.99 2.61 -1.54
CA ILE A 43 11.29 2.73 -0.87
C ILE A 43 12.11 3.79 -1.60
N GLY A 44 12.44 4.86 -0.90
CA GLY A 44 13.31 5.91 -1.43
C GLY A 44 14.73 5.42 -1.65
N ILE A 45 15.40 5.95 -2.68
CA ILE A 45 16.82 5.73 -2.97
C ILE A 45 17.49 7.04 -3.37
N ASN A 46 18.83 7.05 -3.41
CA ASN A 46 19.64 8.20 -3.85
C ASN A 46 19.37 9.48 -3.04
N GLN A 47 19.04 9.34 -1.75
CA GLN A 47 18.71 10.47 -0.87
C GLN A 47 17.52 11.31 -1.38
N ASN A 48 16.59 10.69 -2.11
CA ASN A 48 15.37 11.35 -2.54
C ASN A 48 14.51 11.73 -1.34
N PHE A 49 13.92 12.92 -1.37
CA PHE A 49 12.99 13.41 -0.32
C PHE A 49 11.56 12.91 -0.49
N VAL A 50 11.28 12.12 -1.55
CA VAL A 50 9.99 11.51 -1.85
C VAL A 50 10.19 10.06 -2.26
N ASP A 51 9.22 9.19 -1.94
CA ASP A 51 9.24 7.76 -2.25
C ASP A 51 8.51 7.36 -3.55
N ASN A 52 8.03 8.33 -4.32
CA ASN A 52 7.27 8.07 -5.54
C ASN A 52 8.06 7.29 -6.59
N ALA A 53 7.42 6.28 -7.19
CA ALA A 53 8.01 5.45 -8.23
C ALA A 53 8.43 6.26 -9.48
N SER A 54 7.69 7.32 -9.83
CA SER A 54 8.03 8.25 -10.91
C SER A 54 9.34 9.00 -10.68
N GLY A 55 9.77 9.14 -9.41
CA GLY A 55 11.08 9.67 -9.03
C GLY A 55 12.23 8.66 -9.13
N GLY A 56 11.97 7.46 -9.64
CA GLY A 56 12.98 6.41 -9.79
C GLY A 56 13.22 5.58 -8.51
N ASN A 57 12.35 5.70 -7.52
CA ASN A 57 12.41 4.94 -6.28
C ASN A 57 11.95 3.48 -6.47
N LEU A 58 12.23 2.64 -5.47
CA LEU A 58 11.92 1.22 -5.53
C LEU A 58 10.52 0.92 -4.99
N GLN A 59 10.00 -0.24 -5.40
CA GLN A 59 8.77 -0.82 -4.87
C GLN A 59 8.96 -2.30 -4.62
N SER A 60 8.45 -2.80 -3.49
CA SER A 60 8.48 -4.22 -3.15
C SER A 60 7.15 -4.69 -2.59
N GLY A 61 6.68 -5.86 -3.02
CA GLY A 61 5.46 -6.49 -2.52
C GLY A 61 5.60 -6.92 -1.07
N VAL A 62 4.48 -6.86 -0.33
CA VAL A 62 4.39 -7.31 1.06
C VAL A 62 3.63 -8.62 1.12
N GLY A 63 4.23 -9.63 1.74
CA GLY A 63 3.61 -10.93 1.98
C GLY A 63 2.61 -10.92 3.15
N MET A 64 1.87 -12.03 3.27
CA MET A 64 0.98 -12.25 4.42
C MET A 64 1.74 -12.49 5.72
N ASP A 65 3.03 -12.79 5.62
CA ASP A 65 3.97 -12.97 6.72
C ASP A 65 4.62 -11.64 7.18
N ASN A 66 4.08 -10.50 6.75
CA ASN A 66 4.54 -9.15 7.08
C ASN A 66 5.94 -8.81 6.53
N LYS A 67 6.44 -9.60 5.57
CA LYS A 67 7.77 -9.39 4.99
C LYS A 67 7.68 -8.97 3.53
N LEU A 68 8.71 -8.23 3.10
CA LEU A 68 8.89 -7.95 1.68
C LEU A 68 9.19 -9.26 0.95
N ASN A 69 8.35 -9.64 -0.03
CA ASN A 69 8.39 -10.92 -0.71
C ASN A 69 8.90 -10.83 -2.15
N PHE A 70 9.27 -9.64 -2.60
CA PHE A 70 9.77 -9.40 -3.95
C PHE A 70 11.01 -8.50 -3.92
N LYS A 71 11.84 -8.57 -4.96
CA LYS A 71 12.97 -7.64 -5.15
C LYS A 71 12.46 -6.22 -5.32
N GLY A 72 13.21 -5.23 -4.86
CA GLY A 72 12.90 -3.84 -5.15
C GLY A 72 12.86 -3.62 -6.67
N SER A 73 11.70 -3.27 -7.20
CA SER A 73 11.51 -2.96 -8.62
C SER A 73 11.58 -1.46 -8.85
N GLN A 74 12.40 -1.03 -9.80
CA GLN A 74 12.48 0.35 -10.25
C GLN A 74 11.80 0.48 -11.61
N TRP A 75 10.95 1.48 -11.74
CA TRP A 75 10.30 1.81 -13.01
C TRP A 75 11.32 2.21 -14.07
N GLY A 76 11.09 1.73 -15.28
CA GLY A 76 11.91 2.02 -16.46
C GLY A 76 11.70 0.97 -17.53
N TYR A 77 12.31 1.17 -18.69
CA TYR A 77 12.33 0.18 -19.75
C TYR A 77 13.79 -0.06 -20.21
N PRO A 78 14.34 -1.25 -19.93
CA PRO A 78 13.78 -2.36 -19.14
C PRO A 78 13.69 -2.01 -17.63
N PRO A 79 12.78 -2.66 -16.87
CA PRO A 79 12.71 -2.46 -15.42
C PRO A 79 13.97 -3.00 -14.75
N ARG A 80 14.39 -2.36 -13.65
CA ARG A 80 15.53 -2.82 -12.86
C ARG A 80 15.05 -3.47 -11.56
N PHE A 81 15.78 -4.47 -11.09
CA PHE A 81 15.45 -5.21 -9.88
C PHE A 81 16.66 -5.27 -8.94
N TYR A 82 16.41 -4.99 -7.68
CA TYR A 82 17.42 -4.90 -6.63
C TYR A 82 17.12 -5.91 -5.52
N SER A 83 18.07 -6.78 -5.20
CA SER A 83 17.96 -7.71 -4.07
C SER A 83 18.29 -7.05 -2.74
N HIS A 84 19.09 -5.97 -2.78
CA HIS A 84 19.48 -5.15 -1.64
C HIS A 84 19.18 -3.68 -1.94
N HIS A 85 18.90 -2.92 -0.92
CA HIS A 85 18.74 -1.46 -1.06
C HIS A 85 20.08 -0.85 -1.51
N PRO A 86 20.11 -0.03 -2.58
CA PRO A 86 21.36 0.43 -3.18
C PRO A 86 22.20 1.32 -2.25
N ASP A 87 21.58 2.11 -1.38
CA ASP A 87 22.30 3.04 -0.52
C ASP A 87 22.70 2.40 0.81
N SER A 88 21.81 1.63 1.45
CA SER A 88 22.06 1.02 2.77
C SER A 88 22.61 -0.41 2.72
N GLY A 89 22.49 -1.10 1.58
CA GLY A 89 22.90 -2.50 1.46
C GLY A 89 21.99 -3.51 2.17
N ILE A 90 20.88 -3.06 2.75
CA ILE A 90 19.94 -3.94 3.47
C ILE A 90 19.23 -4.86 2.47
N PRO A 91 19.13 -6.20 2.76
CA PRO A 91 18.34 -7.11 1.96
C PRO A 91 16.88 -6.67 1.90
N ILE A 92 16.29 -6.60 0.68
CA ILE A 92 14.89 -6.21 0.51
C ILE A 92 13.98 -7.41 0.78
N VAL A 93 14.21 -8.54 0.10
CA VAL A 93 13.40 -9.73 0.33
C VAL A 93 13.65 -10.28 1.73
N GLY A 94 12.58 -10.51 2.46
CA GLY A 94 12.61 -10.97 3.85
C GLY A 94 12.71 -9.85 4.89
N PHE A 95 12.79 -8.57 4.46
CA PHE A 95 12.72 -7.45 5.40
C PHE A 95 11.33 -7.41 6.04
N GLU A 96 11.30 -7.44 7.36
CA GLU A 96 10.07 -7.47 8.15
C GLU A 96 9.55 -6.05 8.41
N LEU A 97 8.26 -5.85 8.16
CA LEU A 97 7.60 -4.58 8.36
C LEU A 97 6.87 -4.55 9.70
N PRO A 98 7.09 -3.52 10.51
CA PRO A 98 6.36 -3.37 11.77
C PRO A 98 4.89 -3.01 11.52
N TYR A 99 4.02 -3.30 12.48
CA TYR A 99 2.61 -2.89 12.52
C TYR A 99 1.75 -3.31 11.32
N MET A 100 2.12 -4.36 10.58
CA MET A 100 1.38 -4.73 9.36
C MET A 100 -0.03 -5.24 9.62
N ASP A 101 -0.28 -5.86 10.76
CA ASP A 101 -1.63 -6.32 11.14
C ASP A 101 -2.50 -5.10 11.46
N GLU A 102 -1.98 -4.13 12.20
CA GLU A 102 -2.66 -2.86 12.49
C GLU A 102 -2.92 -2.05 11.22
N VAL A 103 -1.99 -2.06 10.26
CA VAL A 103 -2.19 -1.43 8.94
C VAL A 103 -3.36 -2.06 8.20
N ARG A 104 -3.44 -3.40 8.17
CA ARG A 104 -4.55 -4.12 7.51
C ARG A 104 -5.88 -3.80 8.17
N ASP A 105 -5.94 -3.87 9.49
CA ASP A 105 -7.15 -3.58 10.28
C ASP A 105 -7.60 -2.13 10.07
N LEU A 106 -6.65 -1.18 10.09
CA LEU A 106 -6.93 0.23 9.83
C LEU A 106 -7.56 0.43 8.45
N CYS A 107 -6.95 -0.11 7.39
CA CYS A 107 -7.46 0.03 6.02
C CYS A 107 -8.83 -0.62 5.84
N ILE A 108 -9.07 -1.80 6.43
CA ILE A 108 -10.37 -2.48 6.40
C ILE A 108 -11.42 -1.64 7.12
N ASN A 109 -11.13 -1.14 8.32
CA ASN A 109 -12.06 -0.34 9.11
C ASN A 109 -12.42 0.99 8.41
N LEU A 110 -11.45 1.65 7.79
CA LEU A 110 -11.70 2.85 6.99
C LEU A 110 -12.59 2.55 5.79
N HIS A 111 -12.32 1.46 5.08
CA HIS A 111 -13.10 1.08 3.89
C HIS A 111 -14.54 0.70 4.25
N ARG A 112 -14.82 0.10 5.43
CA ARG A 112 -16.18 -0.17 5.89
C ARG A 112 -17.06 1.07 5.93
N ASN A 113 -16.49 2.21 6.32
CA ASN A 113 -17.21 3.49 6.34
C ASN A 113 -17.35 4.12 4.93
N LEU A 114 -16.69 3.56 3.93
CA LEU A 114 -16.65 4.01 2.53
C LEU A 114 -17.06 2.89 1.58
N ASN A 115 -17.95 2.00 1.99
CA ASN A 115 -18.32 0.77 1.30
C ASN A 115 -19.02 0.97 -0.05
N TYR A 116 -19.35 2.21 -0.41
CA TYR A 116 -19.85 2.60 -1.72
C TYR A 116 -18.73 2.69 -2.79
N PHE A 117 -17.47 2.74 -2.38
CA PHE A 117 -16.35 2.57 -3.30
C PHE A 117 -15.98 1.10 -3.40
N PHE A 118 -15.93 0.57 -4.61
CA PHE A 118 -15.55 -0.82 -4.87
C PHE A 118 -14.11 -1.13 -4.44
N VAL A 119 -13.21 -0.18 -4.70
CA VAL A 119 -11.77 -0.30 -4.44
C VAL A 119 -11.21 1.01 -3.90
N ILE A 120 -10.34 0.93 -2.91
CA ILE A 120 -9.60 2.08 -2.40
C ILE A 120 -8.12 1.70 -2.23
N SER A 121 -7.25 2.60 -2.65
CA SER A 121 -5.82 2.56 -2.35
C SER A 121 -5.53 3.51 -1.19
N TRP A 122 -4.86 3.02 -0.17
CA TRP A 122 -4.45 3.76 1.01
C TRP A 122 -2.95 3.96 0.99
N ASP A 123 -2.50 5.20 1.16
CA ASP A 123 -1.09 5.49 1.40
C ASP A 123 -0.90 5.66 2.92
N ILE A 124 -0.07 4.81 3.49
CA ILE A 124 0.13 4.66 4.94
C ILE A 124 1.61 4.87 5.27
N ALA A 125 1.88 5.75 6.23
CA ALA A 125 3.18 5.81 6.88
C ALA A 125 3.18 4.93 8.14
N ILE A 126 4.29 4.25 8.41
CA ILE A 126 4.50 3.52 9.66
C ILE A 126 5.40 4.37 10.55
N THR A 127 4.91 4.72 11.73
CA THR A 127 5.65 5.47 12.76
C THR A 127 6.02 4.55 13.94
N ASN A 128 6.83 5.04 14.87
CA ASN A 128 7.14 4.30 16.09
C ASN A 128 5.92 4.09 17.02
N THR A 129 4.81 4.80 16.77
CA THR A 129 3.56 4.68 17.54
C THR A 129 2.43 3.99 16.77
N GLY A 130 2.70 3.49 15.55
CA GLY A 130 1.75 2.78 14.72
C GLY A 130 1.53 3.41 13.34
N PRO A 131 0.54 2.90 12.56
CA PRO A 131 0.26 3.38 11.22
C PRO A 131 -0.49 4.72 11.21
N VAL A 132 -0.13 5.58 10.25
CA VAL A 132 -0.78 6.87 9.99
C VAL A 132 -1.23 6.91 8.54
N VAL A 133 -2.52 7.25 8.33
CA VAL A 133 -3.08 7.42 6.98
C VAL A 133 -2.63 8.75 6.40
N ILE A 134 -2.06 8.72 5.21
CA ILE A 134 -1.69 9.92 4.45
C ILE A 134 -2.84 10.30 3.51
N GLU A 135 -3.30 9.35 2.70
CA GLU A 135 -4.41 9.56 1.75
C GLU A 135 -5.14 8.27 1.41
N GLY A 136 -6.39 8.41 0.92
CA GLY A 136 -7.17 7.34 0.30
C GLY A 136 -7.59 7.73 -1.11
N ASN A 137 -7.35 6.84 -2.10
CA ASN A 137 -7.65 7.08 -3.51
C ASN A 137 -8.59 6.00 -4.05
N PRO A 138 -9.81 6.36 -4.52
CA PRO A 138 -10.78 5.39 -5.04
C PRO A 138 -10.49 4.91 -6.47
N VAL A 139 -9.46 5.46 -7.13
CA VAL A 139 -9.03 5.05 -8.48
C VAL A 139 -7.56 4.66 -8.43
N PRO A 140 -7.25 3.47 -7.86
CA PRO A 140 -5.86 3.07 -7.66
C PRO A 140 -5.17 2.67 -8.96
N ASP A 141 -3.89 3.01 -9.08
CA ASP A 141 -2.98 2.33 -9.99
C ASP A 141 -2.56 0.98 -9.37
N ILE A 142 -3.03 -0.12 -9.96
CA ILE A 142 -2.72 -1.49 -9.52
C ILE A 142 -1.54 -2.12 -10.27
N MET A 143 -1.01 -1.44 -11.29
CA MET A 143 0.05 -1.99 -12.14
C MET A 143 1.31 -2.40 -11.37
N PRO A 144 1.83 -1.60 -10.42
CA PRO A 144 3.01 -1.97 -9.65
C PRO A 144 2.85 -3.27 -8.87
N MET A 145 1.64 -3.52 -8.37
CA MET A 145 1.34 -4.74 -7.62
C MET A 145 1.20 -5.96 -8.53
N GLN A 146 0.64 -5.78 -9.73
CA GLN A 146 0.53 -6.86 -10.72
C GLN A 146 1.89 -7.32 -11.25
N MET A 147 2.87 -6.42 -11.33
CA MET A 147 4.24 -6.77 -11.71
C MET A 147 4.92 -7.71 -10.71
N GLN A 148 4.45 -7.74 -9.47
CA GLN A 148 5.05 -8.48 -8.35
C GLN A 148 4.21 -9.70 -7.94
N SER A 149 3.14 -10.02 -8.68
CA SER A 149 2.23 -11.12 -8.37
C SER A 149 1.73 -11.83 -9.63
N LYS A 150 0.89 -12.85 -9.42
CA LYS A 150 0.23 -13.59 -10.52
C LYS A 150 -0.91 -12.83 -11.20
N GLY A 151 -1.11 -11.57 -10.83
CA GLY A 151 -2.23 -10.75 -11.27
C GLY A 151 -3.50 -10.97 -10.40
N PHE A 152 -4.40 -10.00 -10.44
CA PHE A 152 -5.56 -9.95 -9.55
C PHE A 152 -6.90 -10.13 -10.27
N LYS A 153 -6.89 -10.40 -11.59
CA LYS A 153 -8.11 -10.42 -12.40
C LYS A 153 -9.21 -11.30 -11.82
N SER A 154 -8.89 -12.53 -11.43
CA SER A 154 -9.90 -13.48 -10.92
C SER A 154 -10.51 -13.00 -9.60
N VAL A 155 -9.71 -12.46 -8.70
CA VAL A 155 -10.17 -11.94 -7.41
C VAL A 155 -11.01 -10.69 -7.63
N ILE A 156 -10.54 -9.74 -8.44
CA ILE A 156 -11.25 -8.49 -8.74
C ILE A 156 -12.61 -8.80 -9.38
N MET A 157 -12.65 -9.72 -10.36
CA MET A 157 -13.90 -10.08 -11.04
C MET A 157 -14.93 -10.69 -10.09
N LYS A 158 -14.48 -11.61 -9.21
CA LYS A 158 -15.35 -12.20 -8.19
C LYS A 158 -15.97 -11.12 -7.29
N TYR A 159 -15.16 -10.24 -6.75
CA TYR A 159 -15.64 -9.15 -5.89
C TYR A 159 -16.54 -8.17 -6.64
N ALA A 160 -16.23 -7.87 -7.92
CA ALA A 160 -17.05 -6.97 -8.75
C ALA A 160 -18.44 -7.56 -9.04
N ASP A 161 -18.53 -8.87 -9.28
CA ASP A 161 -19.82 -9.54 -9.49
C ASP A 161 -20.68 -9.48 -8.22
N GLU A 162 -20.09 -9.78 -7.06
CA GLU A 162 -20.78 -9.69 -5.76
C GLU A 162 -21.18 -8.24 -5.44
N PHE A 163 -20.32 -7.26 -5.70
CA PHE A 163 -20.57 -5.83 -5.44
C PHE A 163 -21.69 -5.28 -6.31
N ARG A 164 -21.77 -5.68 -7.57
CA ARG A 164 -22.85 -5.25 -8.49
C ARG A 164 -24.23 -5.64 -7.98
N ASP A 165 -24.34 -6.79 -7.32
CA ASP A 165 -25.58 -7.29 -6.75
C ASP A 165 -25.92 -6.65 -5.40
N TYR A 166 -24.95 -5.95 -4.81
CA TYR A 166 -25.13 -5.24 -3.56
C TYR A 166 -25.87 -3.91 -3.80
N LYS A 167 -27.07 -3.80 -3.27
CA LYS A 167 -27.85 -2.55 -3.30
C LYS A 167 -27.43 -1.67 -2.14
N VAL A 168 -26.69 -0.61 -2.43
CA VAL A 168 -26.43 0.44 -1.45
C VAL A 168 -27.74 1.21 -1.24
N THR A 169 -28.43 0.98 -0.14
CA THR A 169 -29.54 1.81 0.30
C THR A 169 -28.92 3.05 0.98
N PHE A 170 -28.89 4.15 0.24
CA PHE A 170 -28.69 5.44 0.90
C PHE A 170 -29.93 5.73 1.71
N ASP A 171 -29.81 5.72 3.02
CA ASP A 171 -30.82 6.28 3.90
C ASP A 171 -30.83 7.81 3.67
N THR A 172 -31.61 8.21 2.67
CA THR A 172 -31.94 9.62 2.47
C THR A 172 -32.89 9.98 3.59
N GLY A 173 -32.37 10.21 4.79
CA GLY A 173 -33.16 10.74 5.91
C GLY A 173 -33.89 12.02 5.52
N ALA A 174 -34.88 11.87 4.64
CA ALA A 174 -35.90 12.86 4.37
C ALA A 174 -36.97 12.71 5.44
N GLN A 175 -36.83 13.47 6.50
CA GLN A 175 -37.94 13.91 7.32
C GLN A 175 -38.29 15.34 6.94
#